data_d9877cbca1b799d340be36745f4fbd76
#
_entry.id   d9877cbca1b799d340be36745f4fbd76
#
_cell.length_a   1.000
_cell.length_b   1.000
_cell.length_c   1.000
_cell.angle_alpha   90.00
_cell.angle_beta   90.00
_cell.angle_gamma   90.00
#
_symmetry.space_group_name_H-M   'P 1'
#
loop_
_entity.id
_entity.type
_entity.pdbx_description
1 polymer ?
#
loop_
_entity_poly.entity_id
_entity_poly.type
_entity_poly.pdbx_seq_one_letter_code
_entity_poly.pdbx_strand_id
1 'polypeptide(L)'
;QMCIRDSDYTVQICDSLWLNRSFRKVMEEKIMEAPLKQKRYVYSDVGFILLGMLVEQLAGMPMEAYLQREFYEPMGLEHTGYLPLRRFAKSEIVPSNKDRFLRKETLQGFVHDEASAFFGGLAGNAGLFSTARDVARVYQMLLNGGEIDGQRYLSKETCQLFTTETSKISRRGLGFDKPDADDPKKGNCAPAAPAEVYGHTGFTGTCAWVDPVNELVYVFLSNRIYPDVTNRKLNQLHIRERIQGAIYDAMKKK
;
A
#
# COMPACT_ATOMS: atom_id res chain seq x y z
N GLN A 1 9.72 -21.07 30.79
CA GLN A 1 8.71 -20.14 30.25
C GLN A 1 8.69 -18.91 31.14
N MET A 2 9.43 -17.86 30.78
CA MET A 2 9.25 -16.53 31.40
C MET A 2 7.83 -16.06 31.12
N CYS A 3 7.09 -15.74 32.18
CA CYS A 3 5.74 -15.22 32.06
C CYS A 3 5.78 -13.79 31.44
N ILE A 4 5.52 -13.69 30.17
CA ILE A 4 5.56 -12.43 29.39
C ILE A 4 4.41 -11.48 29.80
N ARG A 5 3.52 -11.88 30.71
CA ARG A 5 2.33 -11.11 31.11
C ARG A 5 2.62 -9.79 31.84
N ASP A 6 3.83 -9.60 32.37
CA ASP A 6 4.24 -8.36 33.06
C ASP A 6 5.30 -7.53 32.30
N SER A 7 5.61 -7.89 31.05
CA SER A 7 6.59 -7.14 30.28
C SER A 7 5.92 -6.04 29.45
N ASP A 8 6.59 -4.91 29.32
CA ASP A 8 6.17 -3.84 28.40
C ASP A 8 6.32 -4.22 26.92
N TYR A 9 6.87 -5.40 26.63
CA TYR A 9 7.06 -5.94 25.29
C TYR A 9 5.79 -6.68 24.81
N THR A 10 4.84 -5.91 24.30
CA THR A 10 3.49 -6.42 23.94
C THR A 10 3.16 -6.29 22.47
N VAL A 11 3.97 -5.57 21.68
CA VAL A 11 3.72 -5.32 20.26
C VAL A 11 4.46 -6.37 19.43
N GLN A 12 3.73 -7.39 18.98
CA GLN A 12 4.29 -8.47 18.18
C GLN A 12 4.57 -8.02 16.75
N ILE A 13 5.80 -8.21 16.24
CA ILE A 13 6.23 -7.85 14.90
C ILE A 13 6.69 -9.04 14.04
N CYS A 14 6.77 -10.21 14.63
CA CYS A 14 6.88 -11.53 14.01
C CYS A 14 6.60 -12.63 15.03
N ASP A 15 6.70 -13.89 14.65
CA ASP A 15 6.38 -15.01 15.57
C ASP A 15 7.24 -14.99 16.84
N SER A 16 8.51 -14.58 16.75
CA SER A 16 9.50 -14.67 17.82
C SER A 16 9.94 -13.32 18.41
N LEU A 17 9.43 -12.18 17.92
CA LEU A 17 9.91 -10.87 18.33
C LEU A 17 8.77 -9.91 18.68
N TRP A 18 8.91 -9.27 19.85
CA TRP A 18 8.00 -8.25 20.38
C TRP A 18 8.77 -6.97 20.66
N LEU A 19 8.13 -5.83 20.35
CA LEU A 19 8.61 -4.51 20.73
C LEU A 19 7.98 -4.07 22.05
N ASN A 20 8.71 -3.22 22.77
CA ASN A 20 8.14 -2.47 23.89
C ASN A 20 7.01 -1.56 23.38
N ARG A 21 5.89 -1.49 24.09
CA ARG A 21 4.71 -0.68 23.72
C ARG A 21 5.03 0.82 23.56
N SER A 22 6.06 1.31 24.24
CA SER A 22 6.50 2.71 24.12
C SER A 22 7.31 2.99 22.85
N PHE A 23 7.74 1.95 22.11
CA PHE A 23 8.66 2.11 20.99
C PHE A 23 8.08 2.96 19.86
N ARG A 24 6.76 2.87 19.64
CA ARG A 24 6.05 3.71 18.68
C ARG A 24 6.31 5.20 18.96
N LYS A 25 6.19 5.64 20.22
CA LYS A 25 6.46 7.03 20.61
C LYS A 25 7.89 7.46 20.30
N VAL A 26 8.86 6.56 20.55
CA VAL A 26 10.27 6.82 20.19
C VAL A 26 10.43 7.03 18.69
N MET A 27 9.74 6.24 17.86
CA MET A 27 9.78 6.40 16.40
C MET A 27 9.15 7.72 15.96
N GLU A 28 8.00 8.09 16.53
CA GLU A 28 7.31 9.36 16.26
C GLU A 28 8.24 10.56 16.59
N GLU A 29 8.86 10.56 17.77
CA GLU A 29 9.82 11.59 18.19
C GLU A 29 11.00 11.67 17.21
N LYS A 30 11.58 10.54 16.82
CA LYS A 30 12.70 10.50 15.86
C LYS A 30 12.34 11.02 14.46
N ILE A 31 11.12 10.76 14.00
CA ILE A 31 10.62 11.29 12.74
C ILE A 31 10.47 12.80 12.82
N MET A 32 9.92 13.33 13.92
CA MET A 32 9.71 14.77 14.10
C MET A 32 11.02 15.55 14.30
N GLU A 33 12.03 14.93 14.92
CA GLU A 33 13.35 15.50 15.11
C GLU A 33 14.23 15.45 13.84
N ALA A 34 13.87 14.62 12.85
CA ALA A 34 14.70 14.40 11.68
C ALA A 34 14.87 15.67 10.83
N PRO A 35 16.11 16.11 10.53
CA PRO A 35 16.33 17.33 9.77
C PRO A 35 15.95 17.15 8.30
N LEU A 36 15.28 18.15 7.73
CA LEU A 36 15.02 18.23 6.29
C LEU A 36 16.31 18.58 5.55
N LYS A 37 16.88 17.61 4.85
CA LYS A 37 18.22 17.73 4.24
C LYS A 37 18.23 18.52 2.92
N GLN A 38 17.20 18.44 2.08
CA GLN A 38 17.18 19.05 0.74
C GLN A 38 15.77 19.39 0.28
N LYS A 39 15.61 20.52 -0.43
CA LYS A 39 14.38 20.93 -1.10
C LYS A 39 14.29 20.29 -2.51
N ARG A 40 14.14 18.98 -2.57
CA ARG A 40 13.92 18.24 -3.83
C ARG A 40 12.90 17.15 -3.63
N TYR A 41 12.30 16.69 -4.72
CA TYR A 41 11.47 15.49 -4.66
C TYR A 41 12.32 14.28 -4.25
N VAL A 42 11.88 13.58 -3.20
CA VAL A 42 12.43 12.29 -2.78
C VAL A 42 11.25 11.40 -2.43
N TYR A 43 11.17 10.23 -3.06
CA TYR A 43 10.22 9.20 -2.62
C TYR A 43 10.56 8.78 -1.20
N SER A 44 9.59 8.85 -0.28
CA SER A 44 9.81 8.57 1.13
C SER A 44 8.57 7.98 1.79
N ASP A 45 8.75 6.92 2.54
CA ASP A 45 7.70 6.29 3.35
C ASP A 45 7.27 7.18 4.52
N VAL A 46 8.20 8.02 5.03
CA VAL A 46 7.95 8.90 6.20
C VAL A 46 6.74 9.81 5.98
N GLY A 47 6.54 10.34 4.78
CA GLY A 47 5.37 11.17 4.47
C GLY A 47 4.05 10.42 4.68
N PHE A 48 3.97 9.16 4.29
CA PHE A 48 2.78 8.33 4.49
C PHE A 48 2.61 7.87 5.94
N ILE A 49 3.70 7.63 6.66
CA ILE A 49 3.65 7.39 8.12
C ILE A 49 3.02 8.60 8.81
N LEU A 50 3.49 9.82 8.52
CA LEU A 50 2.93 11.07 9.06
C LEU A 50 1.47 11.26 8.68
N LEU A 51 1.07 10.95 7.44
CA LEU A 51 -0.34 11.00 7.03
C LEU A 51 -1.20 10.00 7.80
N GLY A 52 -0.70 8.78 8.07
CA GLY A 52 -1.39 7.83 8.93
C GLY A 52 -1.60 8.36 10.35
N MET A 53 -0.58 8.97 10.96
CA MET A 53 -0.69 9.62 12.27
C MET A 53 -1.69 10.79 12.25
N LEU A 54 -1.71 11.58 11.17
CA LEU A 54 -2.66 12.67 10.99
C LEU A 54 -4.10 12.14 10.90
N VAL A 55 -4.34 11.04 10.19
CA VAL A 55 -5.66 10.38 10.15
C VAL A 55 -6.10 10.00 11.57
N GLU A 56 -5.24 9.38 12.37
CA GLU A 56 -5.55 9.02 13.76
C GLU A 56 -5.90 10.24 14.61
N GLN A 57 -5.13 11.32 14.47
CA GLN A 57 -5.36 12.57 15.20
C GLN A 57 -6.71 13.21 14.82
N LEU A 58 -7.01 13.28 13.53
CA LEU A 58 -8.25 13.89 13.04
C LEU A 58 -9.49 13.03 13.34
N ALA A 59 -9.37 11.71 13.25
CA ALA A 59 -10.45 10.78 13.51
C ALA A 59 -10.67 10.53 15.01
N GLY A 60 -9.72 10.86 15.87
CA GLY A 60 -9.78 10.59 17.31
C GLY A 60 -9.77 9.09 17.65
N MET A 61 -9.28 8.24 16.74
CA MET A 61 -9.23 6.80 16.89
C MET A 61 -8.08 6.19 16.06
N PRO A 62 -7.66 4.93 16.33
CA PRO A 62 -6.66 4.25 15.52
C PRO A 62 -7.05 4.20 14.03
N MET A 63 -6.06 4.40 13.14
CA MET A 63 -6.27 4.42 11.69
C MET A 63 -6.98 3.15 11.19
N GLU A 64 -6.60 1.98 11.70
CA GLU A 64 -7.23 0.70 11.30
C GLU A 64 -8.73 0.68 11.63
N ALA A 65 -9.11 1.17 12.82
CA ALA A 65 -10.51 1.21 13.24
C ALA A 65 -11.32 2.20 12.39
N TYR A 66 -10.73 3.35 12.09
CA TYR A 66 -11.34 4.35 11.20
C TYR A 66 -11.57 3.78 9.80
N LEU A 67 -10.54 3.17 9.19
CA LEU A 67 -10.64 2.58 7.86
C LEU A 67 -11.62 1.40 7.81
N GLN A 68 -11.64 0.57 8.85
CA GLN A 68 -12.58 -0.54 8.95
C GLN A 68 -14.03 -0.03 8.95
N ARG A 69 -14.33 0.94 9.80
CA ARG A 69 -15.67 1.50 9.99
C ARG A 69 -16.17 2.30 8.79
N GLU A 70 -15.31 3.18 8.24
CA GLU A 70 -15.75 4.15 7.22
C GLU A 70 -15.63 3.62 5.79
N PHE A 71 -14.75 2.62 5.57
CA PHE A 71 -14.46 2.14 4.22
C PHE A 71 -14.62 0.63 4.07
N TYR A 72 -13.92 -0.19 4.87
CA TYR A 72 -13.81 -1.61 4.57
C TYR A 72 -15.12 -2.36 4.79
N GLU A 73 -15.76 -2.18 5.93
CA GLU A 73 -17.07 -2.80 6.21
C GLU A 73 -18.17 -2.31 5.27
N PRO A 74 -18.37 -0.98 5.08
CA PRO A 74 -19.42 -0.50 4.18
C PRO A 74 -19.20 -0.91 2.71
N MET A 75 -17.94 -1.06 2.26
CA MET A 75 -17.62 -1.56 0.92
C MET A 75 -17.68 -3.08 0.82
N GLY A 76 -17.89 -3.83 1.90
CA GLY A 76 -17.82 -5.29 1.91
C GLY A 76 -16.44 -5.87 1.58
N LEU A 77 -15.37 -5.20 2.07
CA LEU A 77 -13.99 -5.66 1.88
C LEU A 77 -13.62 -6.68 2.96
N GLU A 78 -14.08 -7.90 2.80
CA GLU A 78 -13.99 -8.94 3.83
C GLU A 78 -12.56 -9.38 4.14
N HIS A 79 -11.65 -9.23 3.17
CA HIS A 79 -10.26 -9.71 3.27
C HIS A 79 -9.24 -8.56 3.29
N THR A 80 -9.69 -7.34 3.56
CA THR A 80 -8.82 -6.16 3.64
C THR A 80 -8.64 -5.71 5.09
N GLY A 81 -7.41 -5.40 5.46
CA GLY A 81 -7.10 -4.87 6.80
C GLY A 81 -5.65 -5.03 7.19
N TYR A 82 -5.35 -4.45 8.33
CA TYR A 82 -4.08 -4.59 9.02
C TYR A 82 -4.10 -5.80 9.96
N LEU A 83 -2.92 -6.29 10.36
CA LEU A 83 -2.73 -7.37 11.33
C LEU A 83 -3.63 -8.59 11.05
N PRO A 84 -3.52 -9.20 9.86
CA PRO A 84 -4.48 -10.19 9.38
C PRO A 84 -4.59 -11.44 10.27
N LEU A 85 -3.57 -11.76 11.06
CA LEU A 85 -3.59 -12.88 12.02
C LEU A 85 -4.63 -12.73 13.14
N ARG A 86 -5.21 -11.54 13.32
CA ARG A 86 -6.35 -11.32 14.22
C ARG A 86 -7.67 -11.88 13.67
N ARG A 87 -7.76 -12.12 12.35
CA ARG A 87 -8.99 -12.49 11.64
C ARG A 87 -8.87 -13.78 10.85
N PHE A 88 -7.70 -14.12 10.36
CA PHE A 88 -7.45 -15.23 9.45
C PHE A 88 -6.40 -16.19 10.00
N ALA A 89 -6.55 -17.47 9.66
CA ALA A 89 -5.51 -18.44 9.97
C ALA A 89 -4.24 -18.14 9.15
N LYS A 90 -3.07 -18.41 9.74
CA LYS A 90 -1.78 -18.14 9.09
C LYS A 90 -1.66 -18.84 7.73
N SER A 91 -2.25 -20.02 7.58
CA SER A 91 -2.27 -20.80 6.32
C SER A 91 -3.05 -20.12 5.19
N GLU A 92 -3.93 -19.17 5.48
CA GLU A 92 -4.70 -18.43 4.47
C GLU A 92 -3.95 -17.19 3.95
N ILE A 93 -2.82 -16.85 4.58
CA ILE A 93 -2.05 -15.66 4.25
C ILE A 93 -0.77 -16.09 3.54
N VAL A 94 -0.47 -15.51 2.39
CA VAL A 94 0.79 -15.80 1.69
C VAL A 94 1.98 -15.23 2.47
N PRO A 95 3.15 -15.93 2.52
CA PRO A 95 4.37 -15.41 3.12
C PRO A 95 4.79 -14.09 2.45
N SER A 96 5.11 -13.07 3.25
CA SER A 96 5.54 -11.77 2.73
C SER A 96 7.01 -11.77 2.35
N ASN A 97 7.88 -12.23 3.25
CA ASN A 97 9.33 -12.17 3.12
C ASN A 97 10.02 -13.24 3.98
N LYS A 98 11.24 -13.60 3.62
CA LYS A 98 12.18 -14.26 4.51
C LYS A 98 13.15 -13.20 5.03
N ASP A 99 12.82 -12.60 6.18
CA ASP A 99 13.65 -11.56 6.79
C ASP A 99 14.95 -12.19 7.34
N ARG A 100 16.09 -11.70 6.87
CA ARG A 100 17.42 -12.20 7.26
C ARG A 100 18.15 -11.25 8.22
N PHE A 101 17.60 -10.07 8.47
CA PHE A 101 18.28 -9.01 9.22
C PHE A 101 17.68 -8.78 10.60
N LEU A 102 16.46 -8.28 10.67
CA LEU A 102 15.83 -7.86 11.90
C LEU A 102 15.13 -9.02 12.61
N ARG A 103 14.23 -9.72 11.94
CA ARG A 103 13.34 -10.72 12.55
C ARG A 103 13.86 -12.14 12.38
N LYS A 104 14.72 -12.38 11.38
CA LYS A 104 15.45 -13.63 11.12
C LYS A 104 14.55 -14.86 10.92
N GLU A 105 13.35 -14.64 10.43
CA GLU A 105 12.34 -15.68 10.16
C GLU A 105 11.54 -15.42 8.89
N THR A 106 10.67 -16.37 8.52
CA THR A 106 9.69 -16.16 7.43
C THR A 106 8.52 -15.36 7.98
N LEU A 107 8.28 -14.20 7.39
CA LEU A 107 7.16 -13.34 7.74
C LEU A 107 5.91 -13.79 6.99
N GLN A 108 4.89 -14.19 7.72
CA GLN A 108 3.59 -14.58 7.21
C GLN A 108 2.50 -14.04 8.13
N GLY A 109 1.70 -13.10 7.61
CA GLY A 109 0.74 -12.33 8.40
C GLY A 109 1.36 -11.13 9.13
N PHE A 110 2.64 -10.87 8.93
CA PHE A 110 3.35 -9.69 9.41
C PHE A 110 3.85 -8.85 8.25
N VAL A 111 3.83 -7.52 8.40
CA VAL A 111 4.34 -6.60 7.38
C VAL A 111 5.84 -6.83 7.16
N HIS A 112 6.29 -6.80 5.89
CA HIS A 112 7.70 -6.98 5.59
C HIS A 112 8.53 -5.73 5.91
N ASP A 113 7.95 -4.54 5.74
CA ASP A 113 8.58 -3.25 5.98
C ASP A 113 8.95 -3.06 7.45
N GLU A 114 10.22 -2.76 7.72
CA GLU A 114 10.73 -2.63 9.08
C GLU A 114 10.19 -1.38 9.79
N ALA A 115 10.07 -0.26 9.06
CA ALA A 115 9.55 0.97 9.65
C ALA A 115 8.09 0.78 10.07
N SER A 116 7.27 0.19 9.20
CA SER A 116 5.89 -0.16 9.55
C SER A 116 5.80 -1.17 10.70
N ALA A 117 6.72 -2.16 10.76
CA ALA A 117 6.78 -3.10 11.87
C ALA A 117 7.05 -2.39 13.21
N PHE A 118 7.88 -1.36 13.22
CA PHE A 118 8.14 -0.53 14.41
C PHE A 118 6.92 0.28 14.86
N PHE A 119 5.95 0.51 13.99
CA PHE A 119 4.61 1.01 14.30
C PHE A 119 3.61 -0.11 14.61
N GLY A 120 4.09 -1.32 14.91
CA GLY A 120 3.23 -2.47 15.21
C GLY A 120 2.52 -3.07 13.99
N GLY A 121 3.01 -2.80 12.79
CA GLY A 121 2.39 -3.22 11.53
C GLY A 121 1.25 -2.32 11.05
N LEU A 122 1.06 -1.17 11.70
CA LEU A 122 -0.01 -0.19 11.45
C LEU A 122 0.60 1.14 11.03
N ALA A 123 0.89 1.32 9.74
CA ALA A 123 1.46 2.56 9.24
C ALA A 123 0.89 2.92 7.86
N GLY A 124 0.87 4.22 7.53
CA GLY A 124 0.28 4.69 6.27
C GLY A 124 1.06 4.29 5.02
N ASN A 125 2.33 3.88 5.15
CA ASN A 125 3.18 3.47 4.03
C ASN A 125 3.08 1.97 3.70
N ALA A 126 2.84 1.11 4.70
CA ALA A 126 2.80 -0.35 4.53
C ALA A 126 2.04 -1.04 5.68
N GLY A 127 1.69 -2.32 5.49
CA GLY A 127 1.04 -3.13 6.52
C GLY A 127 -0.36 -3.60 6.15
N LEU A 128 -0.93 -3.09 5.06
CA LEU A 128 -2.23 -3.54 4.58
C LEU A 128 -2.12 -4.89 3.88
N PHE A 129 -3.00 -5.82 4.23
CA PHE A 129 -3.22 -7.10 3.56
C PHE A 129 -4.58 -7.08 2.86
N SER A 130 -4.67 -7.69 1.70
CA SER A 130 -5.90 -7.69 0.90
C SER A 130 -5.94 -8.81 -0.13
N THR A 131 -7.05 -8.91 -0.86
CA THR A 131 -7.20 -9.71 -2.08
C THR A 131 -7.29 -8.82 -3.31
N ALA A 132 -7.07 -9.39 -4.49
CA ALA A 132 -7.21 -8.63 -5.74
C ALA A 132 -8.64 -8.10 -5.94
N ARG A 133 -9.66 -8.83 -5.50
CA ARG A 133 -11.05 -8.42 -5.55
C ARG A 133 -11.32 -7.19 -4.70
N ASP A 134 -10.87 -7.21 -3.44
CA ASP A 134 -11.10 -6.09 -2.52
C ASP A 134 -10.35 -4.83 -2.97
N VAL A 135 -9.08 -4.98 -3.40
CA VAL A 135 -8.34 -3.87 -3.99
C VAL A 135 -9.06 -3.31 -5.21
N ALA A 136 -9.57 -4.18 -6.11
CA ALA A 136 -10.29 -3.73 -7.29
C ALA A 136 -11.56 -2.94 -6.93
N ARG A 137 -12.27 -3.28 -5.85
CA ARG A 137 -13.44 -2.52 -5.38
C ARG A 137 -13.07 -1.10 -4.95
N VAL A 138 -11.96 -0.93 -4.20
CA VAL A 138 -11.47 0.41 -3.82
C VAL A 138 -11.12 1.23 -5.07
N TYR A 139 -10.42 0.62 -6.02
CA TYR A 139 -10.04 1.31 -7.25
C TYR A 139 -11.23 1.57 -8.18
N GLN A 140 -12.24 0.70 -8.16
CA GLN A 140 -13.52 0.94 -8.86
C GLN A 140 -14.28 2.13 -8.24
N MET A 141 -14.31 2.24 -6.92
CA MET A 141 -14.88 3.40 -6.23
C MET A 141 -14.19 4.70 -6.69
N LEU A 142 -12.87 4.70 -6.82
CA LEU A 142 -12.12 5.85 -7.32
C LEU A 142 -12.42 6.14 -8.81
N LEU A 143 -12.52 5.10 -9.66
CA LEU A 143 -12.89 5.24 -11.08
C LEU A 143 -14.27 5.89 -11.22
N ASN A 144 -15.22 5.52 -10.36
CA ASN A 144 -16.57 6.07 -10.33
C ASN A 144 -16.64 7.47 -9.66
N GLY A 145 -15.50 8.11 -9.40
CA GLY A 145 -15.45 9.43 -8.77
C GLY A 145 -15.90 9.45 -7.32
N GLY A 146 -15.54 8.41 -6.56
CA GLY A 146 -15.75 8.32 -5.12
C GLY A 146 -17.01 7.58 -4.70
N GLU A 147 -17.63 6.80 -5.60
CA GLU A 147 -18.88 6.10 -5.33
C GLU A 147 -18.82 4.63 -5.77
N ILE A 148 -19.41 3.73 -5.01
CA ILE A 148 -19.61 2.34 -5.38
C ILE A 148 -20.89 1.80 -4.73
N ASP A 149 -21.65 0.97 -5.45
CA ASP A 149 -22.90 0.36 -5.00
C ASP A 149 -23.94 1.37 -4.48
N GLY A 150 -23.96 2.58 -5.09
CA GLY A 150 -24.87 3.67 -4.69
C GLY A 150 -24.46 4.42 -3.43
N GLN A 151 -23.33 4.08 -2.81
CA GLN A 151 -22.79 4.77 -1.64
C GLN A 151 -21.60 5.64 -2.02
N ARG A 152 -21.62 6.91 -1.59
CA ARG A 152 -20.53 7.86 -1.77
C ARG A 152 -19.60 7.85 -0.57
N TYR A 153 -18.30 7.65 -0.84
CA TYR A 153 -17.22 7.65 0.14
C TYR A 153 -16.36 8.91 0.05
N LEU A 154 -16.15 9.41 -1.16
CA LEU A 154 -15.37 10.61 -1.44
C LEU A 154 -16.13 11.50 -2.41
N SER A 155 -15.90 12.82 -2.36
CA SER A 155 -16.42 13.70 -3.40
C SER A 155 -15.68 13.48 -4.73
N LYS A 156 -16.34 13.77 -5.84
CA LYS A 156 -15.74 13.66 -7.18
C LYS A 156 -14.54 14.60 -7.32
N GLU A 157 -14.63 15.78 -6.74
CA GLU A 157 -13.57 16.80 -6.72
C GLU A 157 -12.36 16.29 -5.93
N THR A 158 -12.57 15.63 -4.80
CA THR A 158 -11.49 15.01 -4.01
C THR A 158 -10.79 13.91 -4.82
N CYS A 159 -11.54 13.02 -5.45
CA CYS A 159 -10.95 11.98 -6.30
C CYS A 159 -10.11 12.62 -7.42
N GLN A 160 -10.64 13.62 -8.12
CA GLN A 160 -9.95 14.32 -9.18
C GLN A 160 -8.67 15.02 -8.69
N LEU A 161 -8.75 15.71 -7.55
CA LEU A 161 -7.59 16.38 -6.94
C LEU A 161 -6.45 15.41 -6.65
N PHE A 162 -6.76 14.23 -6.09
CA PHE A 162 -5.74 13.26 -5.70
C PHE A 162 -5.14 12.48 -6.87
N THR A 163 -5.88 12.31 -7.96
CA THR A 163 -5.45 11.51 -9.13
C THR A 163 -4.82 12.33 -10.25
N THR A 164 -4.97 13.67 -10.22
CA THR A 164 -4.34 14.56 -11.19
C THR A 164 -2.93 14.95 -10.75
N GLU A 165 -2.03 15.13 -11.70
CA GLU A 165 -0.69 15.67 -11.42
C GLU A 165 -0.78 17.11 -10.92
N THR A 166 -0.18 17.36 -9.76
CA THR A 166 -0.22 18.68 -9.11
C THR A 166 1.15 19.33 -8.95
N SER A 167 2.22 18.60 -9.29
CA SER A 167 3.60 19.06 -9.11
C SER A 167 4.37 19.12 -10.42
N LYS A 168 5.12 20.20 -10.64
CA LYS A 168 6.03 20.34 -11.80
C LYS A 168 7.33 19.53 -11.66
N ILE A 169 7.60 18.96 -10.50
CA ILE A 169 8.84 18.22 -10.21
C ILE A 169 8.61 16.72 -10.05
N SER A 170 7.37 16.27 -10.19
CA SER A 170 7.00 14.87 -10.06
C SER A 170 5.76 14.60 -10.93
N ARG A 171 5.75 13.47 -11.65
CA ARG A 171 4.58 12.99 -12.40
C ARG A 171 3.41 12.53 -11.51
N ARG A 172 3.57 12.52 -10.20
CA ARG A 172 2.58 11.98 -9.27
C ARG A 172 1.43 12.94 -9.01
N GLY A 173 0.25 12.37 -8.80
CA GLY A 173 -0.82 13.01 -8.06
C GLY A 173 -0.55 12.99 -6.55
N LEU A 174 -1.54 13.31 -5.76
CA LEU A 174 -1.41 13.25 -4.30
C LEU A 174 -1.52 11.78 -3.81
N GLY A 175 -0.38 11.07 -3.83
CA GLY A 175 -0.27 9.66 -3.43
C GLY A 175 -0.27 8.66 -4.58
N PHE A 176 -0.83 8.98 -5.73
CA PHE A 176 -0.84 8.09 -6.90
C PHE A 176 0.36 8.33 -7.82
N ASP A 177 0.90 7.25 -8.39
CA ASP A 177 1.83 7.30 -9.52
C ASP A 177 1.04 7.42 -10.83
N LYS A 178 1.69 7.93 -11.87
CA LYS A 178 1.12 8.15 -13.20
C LYS A 178 2.08 7.63 -14.28
N PRO A 179 1.62 7.47 -15.54
CA PRO A 179 2.51 7.23 -16.66
C PRO A 179 3.61 8.29 -16.73
N ASP A 180 4.77 7.91 -17.21
CA ASP A 180 5.85 8.86 -17.48
C ASP A 180 5.61 9.47 -18.87
N ALA A 181 5.32 10.76 -18.93
CA ALA A 181 4.99 11.44 -20.17
C ALA A 181 6.21 11.60 -21.10
N ASP A 182 7.42 11.74 -20.50
CA ASP A 182 8.66 11.94 -21.26
C ASP A 182 9.23 10.61 -21.78
N ASP A 183 9.09 9.54 -21.00
CA ASP A 183 9.56 8.21 -21.38
C ASP A 183 8.61 7.12 -20.84
N PRO A 184 7.59 6.73 -21.61
CA PRO A 184 6.62 5.71 -21.17
C PRO A 184 7.24 4.38 -20.75
N LYS A 185 8.47 4.06 -21.18
CA LYS A 185 9.19 2.86 -20.76
C LYS A 185 9.77 2.95 -19.36
N LYS A 186 9.93 4.15 -18.81
CA LYS A 186 10.35 4.39 -17.42
C LYS A 186 9.19 4.44 -16.45
N GLY A 187 7.95 4.49 -16.95
CA GLY A 187 6.74 4.37 -16.14
C GLY A 187 6.62 3.00 -15.48
N ASN A 188 5.80 2.92 -14.44
CA ASN A 188 5.49 1.68 -13.74
C ASN A 188 4.21 1.00 -14.27
N CYS A 189 3.66 1.48 -15.38
CA CYS A 189 2.50 0.94 -16.10
C CYS A 189 2.85 0.66 -17.56
N ALA A 190 1.92 0.06 -18.31
CA ALA A 190 2.13 -0.24 -19.73
C ALA A 190 2.44 1.05 -20.52
N PRO A 191 3.39 1.03 -21.49
CA PRO A 191 3.68 2.19 -22.33
C PRO A 191 2.49 2.69 -23.17
N ALA A 192 1.49 1.83 -23.37
CA ALA A 192 0.25 2.17 -24.07
C ALA A 192 -0.83 2.80 -23.17
N ALA A 193 -0.55 2.98 -21.88
CA ALA A 193 -1.49 3.55 -20.93
C ALA A 193 -1.71 5.04 -21.24
N PRO A 194 -2.98 5.51 -21.28
CA PRO A 194 -3.29 6.95 -21.38
C PRO A 194 -2.67 7.77 -20.25
N ALA A 195 -2.44 9.06 -20.48
CA ALA A 195 -1.85 9.97 -19.50
C ALA A 195 -2.71 10.15 -18.23
N GLU A 196 -4.00 9.92 -18.34
CA GLU A 196 -4.98 10.00 -17.26
C GLU A 196 -4.87 8.85 -16.27
N VAL A 197 -4.22 7.75 -16.64
CA VAL A 197 -4.02 6.57 -15.77
C VAL A 197 -3.34 6.97 -14.47
N TYR A 198 -3.82 6.41 -13.37
CA TYR A 198 -3.25 6.59 -12.05
C TYR A 198 -3.29 5.29 -11.25
N GLY A 199 -2.39 5.14 -10.32
CA GLY A 199 -2.29 3.93 -9.52
C GLY A 199 -1.01 3.88 -8.70
N HIS A 200 -0.58 2.70 -8.32
CA HIS A 200 0.71 2.54 -7.63
C HIS A 200 1.23 1.10 -7.75
N THR A 201 2.53 0.96 -7.56
CA THR A 201 3.19 -0.35 -7.40
C THR A 201 3.62 -0.55 -5.96
N GLY A 202 3.59 -1.82 -5.49
CA GLY A 202 4.10 -2.19 -4.17
C GLY A 202 5.47 -2.87 -4.24
N PHE A 203 6.28 -2.69 -3.20
CA PHE A 203 7.61 -3.30 -3.07
C PHE A 203 7.53 -4.83 -3.16
N THR A 204 6.50 -5.44 -2.62
CA THR A 204 6.22 -6.88 -2.68
C THR A 204 5.91 -7.41 -4.07
N GLY A 205 5.79 -6.53 -5.08
CA GLY A 205 5.54 -6.88 -6.47
C GLY A 205 4.09 -6.69 -6.92
N THR A 206 3.26 -6.11 -6.08
CA THR A 206 1.87 -5.77 -6.38
C THR A 206 1.76 -4.53 -7.26
N CYS A 207 0.65 -4.35 -7.94
CA CYS A 207 0.22 -3.07 -8.49
C CYS A 207 -1.30 -2.99 -8.62
N ALA A 208 -1.82 -1.77 -8.64
CA ALA A 208 -3.18 -1.47 -9.03
C ALA A 208 -3.19 -0.16 -9.83
N TRP A 209 -3.92 -0.16 -10.95
CA TRP A 209 -4.02 0.96 -11.88
C TRP A 209 -5.46 1.19 -12.29
N VAL A 210 -5.87 2.44 -12.39
CA VAL A 210 -7.14 2.89 -12.95
C VAL A 210 -6.87 3.62 -14.25
N ASP A 211 -7.58 3.23 -15.28
CA ASP A 211 -7.64 3.92 -16.55
C ASP A 211 -9.04 4.50 -16.75
N PRO A 212 -9.24 5.79 -16.51
CA PRO A 212 -10.55 6.42 -16.65
C PRO A 212 -10.98 6.60 -18.12
N VAL A 213 -10.04 6.53 -19.08
CA VAL A 213 -10.36 6.66 -20.51
C VAL A 213 -10.99 5.39 -21.05
N ASN A 214 -10.48 4.23 -20.61
CA ASN A 214 -10.96 2.92 -21.06
C ASN A 214 -11.85 2.22 -20.01
N GLU A 215 -12.22 2.90 -18.92
CA GLU A 215 -13.03 2.37 -17.81
C GLU A 215 -12.45 1.04 -17.25
N LEU A 216 -11.12 0.98 -17.10
CA LEU A 216 -10.39 -0.22 -16.72
C LEU A 216 -9.78 -0.09 -15.33
N VAL A 217 -10.02 -1.09 -14.49
CA VAL A 217 -9.25 -1.32 -13.24
C VAL A 217 -8.39 -2.55 -13.43
N TYR A 218 -7.08 -2.38 -13.30
CA TYR A 218 -6.10 -3.46 -13.38
C TYR A 218 -5.43 -3.67 -12.02
N VAL A 219 -5.55 -4.87 -11.46
CA VAL A 219 -4.91 -5.28 -10.21
C VAL A 219 -4.05 -6.51 -10.44
N PHE A 220 -2.82 -6.46 -9.97
CA PHE A 220 -1.91 -7.60 -10.00
C PHE A 220 -1.25 -7.75 -8.62
N LEU A 221 -1.44 -8.90 -7.98
CA LEU A 221 -0.85 -9.21 -6.68
C LEU A 221 0.22 -10.29 -6.83
N SER A 222 1.33 -10.10 -6.16
CA SER A 222 2.42 -11.08 -6.05
C SER A 222 3.19 -10.87 -4.76
N ASN A 223 4.00 -11.86 -4.38
CA ASN A 223 4.94 -11.79 -3.27
C ASN A 223 6.38 -12.08 -3.77
N ARG A 224 6.83 -11.28 -4.76
CA ARG A 224 8.13 -11.48 -5.45
C ARG A 224 9.34 -11.54 -4.50
N ILE A 225 9.22 -10.90 -3.33
CA ILE A 225 10.32 -10.84 -2.34
C ILE A 225 10.43 -12.11 -1.49
N TYR A 226 9.48 -13.03 -1.61
CA TYR A 226 9.54 -14.34 -0.97
C TYR A 226 9.94 -15.41 -2.00
N PRO A 227 10.85 -16.35 -1.66
CA PRO A 227 11.65 -16.42 -0.41
C PRO A 227 12.90 -15.54 -0.45
N ASP A 228 13.15 -14.81 -1.54
CA ASP A 228 14.38 -14.03 -1.72
C ASP A 228 14.09 -12.64 -2.28
N VAL A 229 14.35 -11.62 -1.46
CA VAL A 229 14.18 -10.20 -1.82
C VAL A 229 15.07 -9.75 -3.00
N THR A 230 16.19 -10.48 -3.24
CA THR A 230 17.09 -10.18 -4.36
C THR A 230 16.52 -10.62 -5.72
N ASN A 231 15.43 -11.40 -5.74
CA ASN A 231 14.74 -11.77 -6.97
C ASN A 231 14.12 -10.54 -7.64
N ARG A 232 14.71 -10.09 -8.74
CA ARG A 232 14.26 -8.93 -9.52
C ARG A 232 13.57 -9.29 -10.84
N LYS A 233 13.32 -10.58 -11.11
CA LYS A 233 12.76 -11.05 -12.40
C LYS A 233 11.43 -10.35 -12.76
N LEU A 234 10.54 -10.14 -11.78
CA LEU A 234 9.28 -9.43 -12.01
C LEU A 234 9.50 -8.06 -12.66
N ASN A 235 10.44 -7.28 -12.11
CA ASN A 235 10.74 -5.93 -12.58
C ASN A 235 11.59 -5.95 -13.86
N GLN A 236 12.64 -6.80 -13.92
CA GLN A 236 13.53 -6.89 -15.09
C GLN A 236 12.82 -7.36 -16.36
N LEU A 237 11.80 -8.21 -16.21
CA LEU A 237 11.00 -8.71 -17.32
C LEU A 237 9.74 -7.86 -17.57
N HIS A 238 9.54 -6.77 -16.81
CA HIS A 238 8.39 -5.88 -16.93
C HIS A 238 7.05 -6.62 -16.93
N ILE A 239 6.90 -7.62 -16.05
CA ILE A 239 5.76 -8.54 -16.10
C ILE A 239 4.43 -7.80 -15.90
N ARG A 240 4.34 -6.88 -14.94
CA ARG A 240 3.11 -6.13 -14.65
C ARG A 240 2.71 -5.25 -15.83
N GLU A 241 3.67 -4.54 -16.38
CA GLU A 241 3.51 -3.64 -17.52
C GLU A 241 3.11 -4.42 -18.79
N ARG A 242 3.73 -5.58 -19.02
CA ARG A 242 3.40 -6.46 -20.16
C ARG A 242 2.01 -7.07 -20.06
N ILE A 243 1.56 -7.47 -18.87
CA ILE A 243 0.20 -7.98 -18.67
C ILE A 243 -0.81 -6.86 -18.93
N GLN A 244 -0.58 -5.66 -18.39
CA GLN A 244 -1.44 -4.50 -18.66
C GLN A 244 -1.48 -4.17 -20.16
N GLY A 245 -0.32 -4.20 -20.84
CA GLY A 245 -0.24 -3.99 -22.29
C GLY A 245 -1.04 -5.02 -23.09
N ALA A 246 -0.97 -6.31 -22.71
CA ALA A 246 -1.77 -7.37 -23.34
C ALA A 246 -3.29 -7.15 -23.17
N ILE A 247 -3.72 -6.58 -22.04
CA ILE A 247 -5.12 -6.19 -21.83
C ILE A 247 -5.51 -5.09 -22.84
N TYR A 248 -4.70 -4.02 -22.97
CA TYR A 248 -4.96 -2.96 -23.95
C TYR A 248 -5.01 -3.48 -25.39
N ASP A 249 -4.11 -4.40 -25.75
CA ASP A 249 -4.09 -5.01 -27.08
C ASP A 249 -5.35 -5.85 -27.36
N ALA A 250 -5.87 -6.52 -26.32
CA ALA A 250 -7.13 -7.27 -26.44
C ALA A 250 -8.35 -6.36 -26.57
N MET A 251 -8.35 -5.20 -25.89
CA MET A 251 -9.44 -4.22 -25.97
C MET A 251 -9.53 -3.55 -27.36
N LYS A 252 -8.40 -3.33 -28.04
CA LYS A 252 -8.35 -2.76 -29.41
C LYS A 252 -8.91 -3.68 -30.50
N LYS A 253 -9.04 -4.97 -30.23
CA LYS A 253 -9.53 -5.98 -31.17
C LYS A 253 -11.06 -6.15 -31.14
N LYS A 254 -11.73 -5.45 -30.28
CA LYS A 254 -13.19 -5.36 -30.21
C LYS A 254 -13.69 -4.12 -30.96
#